data_32c4a4f34c22a10b707194ed1aac60e7
#
_entry.id   32c4a4f34c22a10b707194ed1aac60e7
#
_cell.length_a   1.000
_cell.length_b   1.000
_cell.length_c   1.000
_cell.angle_alpha   90.00
_cell.angle_beta   90.00
_cell.angle_gamma   90.00
#
_symmetry.space_group_name_H-M   'P 1'
#
loop_
_entity.id
_entity.type
_entity.pdbx_description
1 polymer ?
#
loop_
_entity_poly.entity_id
_entity_poly.type
_entity_poly.pdbx_seq_one_letter_code
_entity_poly.pdbx_strand_id
1 'polypeptide(L)'
;MRFWRICRRRYAAEAANGEGARIYGGRWNSRGIRVVYASSSLALAAVETFVNLEPNLRPPDLVSIEGAIPNGVETISLEIKALPTRWYEARDESLHPFGDAWSRDGRSAALLVPSAAIRGEWNVLLNPAHADFARIEFLDPQPFEFDLRMFR
;
A
#
# COMPACT_ATOMS: atom_id res chain seq x y z
N MET A 1 -4.33 -5.79 -13.58
CA MET A 1 -5.04 -5.35 -12.35
C MET A 1 -4.69 -3.91 -12.07
N ARG A 2 -5.67 -3.11 -11.69
CA ARG A 2 -5.48 -1.69 -11.34
C ARG A 2 -5.28 -1.54 -9.84
N PHE A 3 -4.53 -0.52 -9.45
CA PHE A 3 -4.34 -0.16 -8.04
C PHE A 3 -4.32 1.36 -7.89
N TRP A 4 -4.49 1.84 -6.65
CA TRP A 4 -4.49 3.27 -6.31
C TRP A 4 -3.68 3.54 -5.06
N ARG A 5 -2.99 4.67 -5.08
CA ARG A 5 -2.23 5.19 -3.95
C ARG A 5 -2.57 6.65 -3.73
N ILE A 6 -2.73 7.07 -2.49
CA ILE A 6 -2.89 8.48 -2.11
C ILE A 6 -1.67 8.91 -1.32
N CYS A 7 -1.13 10.06 -1.66
CA CYS A 7 0.00 10.66 -0.96
C CYS A 7 -0.04 12.18 -1.06
N ARG A 8 0.82 12.88 -0.31
CA ARG A 8 0.99 14.31 -0.50
C ARG A 8 1.68 14.57 -1.84
N ARG A 9 1.27 15.66 -2.51
CA ARG A 9 1.83 16.04 -3.82
C ARG A 9 3.36 16.11 -3.82
N ARG A 10 3.96 16.61 -2.75
CA ARG A 10 5.42 16.72 -2.63
C ARG A 10 6.15 15.38 -2.69
N TYR A 11 5.45 14.28 -2.43
CA TYR A 11 6.02 12.91 -2.49
C TYR A 11 5.60 12.15 -3.74
N ALA A 12 4.83 12.77 -4.64
CA ALA A 12 4.29 12.08 -5.81
C ALA A 12 5.39 11.52 -6.72
N ALA A 13 6.47 12.26 -6.92
CA ALA A 13 7.60 11.81 -7.74
C ALA A 13 8.31 10.57 -7.17
N GLU A 14 8.20 10.34 -5.87
CA GLU A 14 8.84 9.22 -5.15
C GLU A 14 7.85 8.10 -4.81
N ALA A 15 6.59 8.23 -5.24
CA ALA A 15 5.51 7.33 -4.83
C ALA A 15 5.73 5.87 -5.24
N ALA A 16 6.55 5.63 -6.27
CA ALA A 16 6.83 4.31 -6.81
C ALA A 16 8.15 3.70 -6.29
N ASN A 17 8.89 4.37 -5.40
CA ASN A 17 10.23 3.88 -5.01
C ASN A 17 10.28 3.11 -3.69
N GLY A 18 9.19 3.11 -2.90
CA GLY A 18 9.12 2.39 -1.64
C GLY A 18 9.97 2.99 -0.50
N GLU A 19 10.47 4.21 -0.66
CA GLU A 19 11.41 4.83 0.28
C GLU A 19 10.76 5.14 1.64
N GLY A 20 9.50 5.57 1.65
CA GLY A 20 8.78 5.82 2.90
C GLY A 20 8.68 4.56 3.77
N ALA A 21 8.32 3.43 3.17
CA ALA A 21 8.26 2.15 3.88
C ALA A 21 9.65 1.67 4.33
N ARG A 22 10.70 1.95 3.56
CA ARG A 22 12.07 1.63 3.96
C ARG A 22 12.50 2.40 5.21
N ILE A 23 12.15 3.68 5.28
CA ILE A 23 12.57 4.56 6.39
C ILE A 23 11.77 4.28 7.66
N TYR A 24 10.44 4.18 7.54
CA TYR A 24 9.53 4.13 8.70
C TYR A 24 8.99 2.75 9.01
N GLY A 25 9.11 1.80 8.07
CA GLY A 25 8.37 0.55 8.14
C GLY A 25 6.90 0.76 7.83
N GLY A 26 6.17 -0.33 7.79
CA GLY A 26 4.72 -0.35 7.61
C GLY A 26 4.11 -1.56 8.28
N ARG A 27 2.82 -1.80 8.09
CA ARG A 27 2.15 -2.95 8.69
C ARG A 27 2.81 -4.28 8.29
N TRP A 28 3.26 -4.38 7.05
CA TRP A 28 3.73 -5.62 6.43
C TRP A 28 5.24 -5.67 6.21
N ASN A 29 5.99 -4.62 6.54
CA ASN A 29 7.43 -4.60 6.32
C ASN A 29 8.20 -3.94 7.47
N SER A 30 9.38 -4.45 7.73
CA SER A 30 10.37 -3.85 8.62
C SER A 30 11.09 -2.68 7.94
N ARG A 31 11.64 -1.78 8.73
CA ARG A 31 12.57 -0.74 8.27
C ARG A 31 13.71 -1.38 7.48
N GLY A 32 14.15 -0.73 6.44
CA GLY A 32 15.22 -1.20 5.57
C GLY A 32 14.73 -1.91 4.30
N ILE A 33 13.45 -2.29 4.24
CA ILE A 33 12.85 -2.99 3.10
C ILE A 33 11.94 -2.03 2.35
N ARG A 34 12.17 -1.88 1.04
CA ARG A 34 11.34 -1.05 0.16
C ARG A 34 10.07 -1.79 -0.22
N VAL A 35 8.93 -1.17 0.03
CA VAL A 35 7.62 -1.66 -0.39
C VAL A 35 6.77 -0.45 -0.79
N VAL A 36 6.09 -0.55 -1.92
CA VAL A 36 5.07 0.44 -2.31
C VAL A 36 3.72 -0.08 -1.86
N TYR A 37 3.04 0.70 -1.02
CA TYR A 37 1.70 0.38 -0.52
C TYR A 37 0.65 1.03 -1.41
N ALA A 38 -0.29 0.23 -1.87
CA ALA A 38 -1.42 0.66 -2.68
C ALA A 38 -2.68 -0.13 -2.30
N SER A 39 -3.80 0.21 -2.91
CA SER A 39 -5.08 -0.44 -2.65
C SER A 39 -5.77 -0.84 -3.94
N SER A 40 -6.68 -1.82 -3.86
CA SER A 40 -7.41 -2.35 -5.02
C SER A 40 -8.48 -1.40 -5.58
N SER A 41 -8.78 -0.33 -4.87
CA SER A 41 -9.69 0.73 -5.33
C SER A 41 -9.29 2.08 -4.75
N LEU A 42 -9.71 3.16 -5.40
CA LEU A 42 -9.50 4.51 -4.88
C LEU A 42 -10.24 4.72 -3.54
N ALA A 43 -11.44 4.15 -3.40
CA ALA A 43 -12.19 4.23 -2.16
C ALA A 43 -11.45 3.58 -0.99
N LEU A 44 -10.87 2.39 -1.20
CA LEU A 44 -10.07 1.73 -0.18
C LEU A 44 -8.79 2.53 0.12
N ALA A 45 -8.11 3.05 -0.89
CA ALA A 45 -6.95 3.92 -0.69
C ALA A 45 -7.30 5.14 0.16
N ALA A 46 -8.48 5.72 -0.04
CA ALA A 46 -8.98 6.83 0.77
C ALA A 46 -9.21 6.41 2.22
N VAL A 47 -9.84 5.27 2.47
CA VAL A 47 -10.07 4.76 3.83
C VAL A 47 -8.73 4.46 4.53
N GLU A 48 -7.81 3.78 3.85
CA GLU A 48 -6.48 3.46 4.40
C GLU A 48 -5.69 4.74 4.73
N THR A 49 -5.81 5.76 3.91
CA THR A 49 -5.21 7.07 4.20
C THR A 49 -5.88 7.72 5.41
N PHE A 50 -7.21 7.72 5.44
CA PHE A 50 -8.00 8.37 6.49
C PHE A 50 -7.73 7.80 7.88
N VAL A 51 -7.69 6.47 8.02
CA VAL A 51 -7.44 5.83 9.34
C VAL A 51 -6.03 6.06 9.87
N ASN A 52 -5.11 6.47 9.02
CA ASN A 52 -3.74 6.80 9.40
C ASN A 52 -3.50 8.31 9.58
N LEU A 53 -4.53 9.15 9.40
CA LEU A 53 -4.41 10.58 9.69
C LEU A 53 -4.37 10.83 11.19
N GLU A 54 -3.62 11.85 11.57
CA GLU A 54 -3.71 12.36 12.94
C GLU A 54 -5.10 12.95 13.20
N PRO A 55 -5.67 12.74 14.38
CA PRO A 55 -6.98 13.30 14.73
C PRO A 55 -7.00 14.81 14.48
N ASN A 56 -8.07 15.29 13.85
CA ASN A 56 -8.29 16.71 13.52
C ASN A 56 -7.31 17.32 12.50
N LEU A 57 -6.41 16.52 11.92
CA LEU A 57 -5.54 17.00 10.85
C LEU A 57 -6.20 16.73 9.49
N ARG A 58 -6.44 17.81 8.74
CA ARG A 58 -6.82 17.72 7.34
C ARG A 58 -5.55 17.87 6.51
N PRO A 59 -5.03 16.80 5.90
CA PRO A 59 -3.82 16.93 5.11
C PRO A 59 -4.11 17.80 3.88
N PRO A 60 -3.35 18.87 3.69
CA PRO A 60 -3.47 19.66 2.48
C PRO A 60 -2.78 18.93 1.32
N ASP A 61 -3.21 19.24 0.12
CA ASP A 61 -2.46 18.93 -1.09
C ASP A 61 -2.20 17.43 -1.32
N LEU A 62 -3.27 16.64 -1.22
CA LEU A 62 -3.22 15.22 -1.55
C LEU A 62 -3.38 14.99 -3.06
N VAL A 63 -2.77 13.93 -3.52
CA VAL A 63 -2.95 13.41 -4.88
C VAL A 63 -3.27 11.93 -4.83
N SER A 64 -4.04 11.46 -5.80
CA SER A 64 -4.23 10.04 -6.08
C SER A 64 -3.40 9.64 -7.29
N ILE A 65 -2.79 8.48 -7.22
CA ILE A 65 -2.02 7.89 -8.31
C ILE A 65 -2.65 6.54 -8.62
N GLU A 66 -3.15 6.41 -9.84
CA GLU A 66 -3.62 5.13 -10.37
C GLU A 66 -2.45 4.42 -11.03
N GLY A 67 -2.42 3.10 -10.91
CA GLY A 67 -1.46 2.29 -11.62
C GLY A 67 -2.08 1.01 -12.15
N ALA A 68 -1.32 0.29 -12.94
CA ALA A 68 -1.73 -0.97 -13.54
C ALA A 68 -0.61 -2.01 -13.47
N ILE A 69 -0.98 -3.21 -13.06
CA ILE A 69 -0.14 -4.40 -13.13
C ILE A 69 -0.57 -5.15 -14.38
N PRO A 70 0.28 -5.22 -15.44
CA PRO A 70 -0.11 -5.87 -16.68
C PRO A 70 -0.25 -7.38 -16.51
N ASN A 71 -1.01 -8.00 -17.40
CA ASN A 71 -1.06 -9.45 -17.49
C ASN A 71 0.34 -10.02 -17.71
N GLY A 72 0.66 -11.14 -17.06
CA GLY A 72 1.98 -11.75 -17.12
C GLY A 72 2.97 -11.26 -16.06
N VAL A 73 2.64 -10.25 -15.29
CA VAL A 73 3.38 -9.90 -14.07
C VAL A 73 2.79 -10.69 -12.90
N GLU A 74 3.63 -11.49 -12.25
CA GLU A 74 3.21 -12.37 -11.16
C GLU A 74 2.64 -11.56 -9.98
N THR A 75 1.47 -11.98 -9.52
CA THR A 75 0.81 -11.42 -8.34
C THR A 75 0.40 -12.59 -7.44
N ILE A 76 0.82 -12.54 -6.17
CA ILE A 76 0.52 -13.56 -5.17
C ILE A 76 -0.45 -12.96 -4.16
N SER A 77 -1.39 -13.76 -3.65
CA SER A 77 -2.27 -13.37 -2.54
C SER A 77 -1.80 -14.03 -1.25
N LEU A 78 -1.70 -13.25 -0.19
CA LEU A 78 -1.42 -13.77 1.14
C LEU A 78 -2.61 -14.57 1.66
N GLU A 79 -2.34 -15.75 2.21
CA GLU A 79 -3.39 -16.58 2.81
C GLU A 79 -3.76 -16.07 4.20
N ILE A 80 -4.99 -15.59 4.36
CA ILE A 80 -5.47 -15.03 5.64
C ILE A 80 -5.37 -16.05 6.77
N LYS A 81 -5.63 -17.34 6.50
CA LYS A 81 -5.53 -18.41 7.49
C LYS A 81 -4.12 -18.61 8.06
N ALA A 82 -3.08 -18.14 7.36
CA ALA A 82 -1.71 -18.20 7.83
C ALA A 82 -1.37 -17.07 8.80
N LEU A 83 -2.23 -16.07 8.93
CA LEU A 83 -2.02 -14.93 9.81
C LEU A 83 -2.39 -15.24 11.26
N PRO A 84 -1.80 -14.54 12.24
CA PRO A 84 -2.22 -14.65 13.64
C PRO A 84 -3.70 -14.35 13.82
N THR A 85 -4.32 -14.96 14.82
CA THR A 85 -5.70 -14.63 15.20
C THR A 85 -5.81 -13.13 15.49
N ARG A 86 -6.86 -12.48 14.96
CA ARG A 86 -7.10 -11.03 15.10
C ARG A 86 -5.94 -10.18 14.54
N TRP A 87 -5.33 -10.64 13.47
CA TRP A 87 -4.21 -9.96 12.78
C TRP A 87 -4.53 -8.48 12.46
N TYR A 88 -5.80 -8.16 12.19
CA TYR A 88 -6.24 -6.81 11.86
C TYR A 88 -6.13 -5.82 13.02
N GLU A 89 -5.97 -6.30 14.25
CA GLU A 89 -5.73 -5.48 15.44
C GLU A 89 -4.24 -5.25 15.73
N ALA A 90 -3.37 -5.99 15.06
CA ALA A 90 -1.93 -5.89 15.26
C ALA A 90 -1.44 -4.46 14.98
N ARG A 91 -0.76 -3.89 15.96
CA ARG A 91 -0.13 -2.57 15.87
C ARG A 91 1.37 -2.65 16.12
N ASP A 92 1.87 -3.85 16.19
CA ASP A 92 3.27 -4.19 16.43
C ASP A 92 3.90 -4.78 15.15
N GLU A 93 5.05 -5.39 15.31
CA GLU A 93 5.84 -5.96 14.23
C GLU A 93 5.45 -7.39 13.83
N SER A 94 4.36 -7.93 14.38
CA SER A 94 3.99 -9.34 14.20
C SER A 94 3.68 -9.73 12.76
N LEU A 95 3.28 -8.78 11.93
CA LEU A 95 2.97 -9.01 10.51
C LEU A 95 4.16 -8.73 9.57
N HIS A 96 5.23 -8.10 10.07
CA HIS A 96 6.42 -7.80 9.26
C HIS A 96 7.02 -9.04 8.59
N PRO A 97 7.13 -10.21 9.25
CA PRO A 97 7.73 -11.39 8.62
C PRO A 97 7.09 -11.80 7.31
N PHE A 98 5.79 -11.58 7.13
CA PHE A 98 5.08 -11.97 5.90
C PHE A 98 5.51 -11.15 4.69
N GLY A 99 5.51 -9.84 4.80
CA GLY A 99 5.93 -8.96 3.71
C GLY A 99 7.46 -8.95 3.53
N ASP A 100 8.21 -9.04 4.62
CA ASP A 100 9.67 -9.12 4.55
C ASP A 100 10.13 -10.37 3.79
N ALA A 101 9.56 -11.54 4.10
CA ALA A 101 9.87 -12.78 3.41
C ALA A 101 9.51 -12.70 1.93
N TRP A 102 8.30 -12.22 1.60
CA TRP A 102 7.90 -12.02 0.21
C TRP A 102 8.85 -11.11 -0.56
N SER A 103 9.23 -9.98 0.06
CA SER A 103 10.13 -9.01 -0.58
C SER A 103 11.52 -9.60 -0.84
N ARG A 104 12.08 -10.33 0.13
CA ARG A 104 13.40 -10.95 0.02
C ARG A 104 13.41 -12.11 -0.97
N ASP A 105 12.38 -12.94 -0.94
CA ASP A 105 12.28 -14.11 -1.81
C ASP A 105 12.09 -13.71 -3.28
N GLY A 106 11.52 -12.53 -3.54
CA GLY A 106 11.36 -11.99 -4.88
C GLY A 106 10.50 -12.84 -5.81
N ARG A 107 9.54 -13.60 -5.26
CA ARG A 107 8.71 -14.51 -6.06
C ARG A 107 7.71 -13.80 -6.96
N SER A 108 7.28 -12.60 -6.58
CA SER A 108 6.34 -11.81 -7.36
C SER A 108 6.61 -10.32 -7.22
N ALA A 109 6.21 -9.54 -8.23
CA ALA A 109 6.29 -8.09 -8.20
C ALA A 109 5.20 -7.48 -7.32
N ALA A 110 4.10 -8.18 -7.12
CA ALA A 110 2.96 -7.72 -6.32
C ALA A 110 2.49 -8.78 -5.34
N LEU A 111 2.08 -8.34 -4.14
CA LEU A 111 1.47 -9.17 -3.11
C LEU A 111 0.14 -8.53 -2.70
N LEU A 112 -0.95 -9.29 -2.79
CA LEU A 112 -2.23 -8.89 -2.22
C LEU A 112 -2.27 -9.26 -0.74
N VAL A 113 -2.53 -8.27 0.09
CA VAL A 113 -2.68 -8.43 1.54
C VAL A 113 -4.06 -7.97 1.98
N PRO A 114 -4.66 -8.60 2.99
CA PRO A 114 -5.97 -8.17 3.46
C PRO A 114 -5.88 -6.79 4.13
N SER A 115 -6.92 -5.97 3.91
CA SER A 115 -7.03 -4.68 4.59
C SER A 115 -7.44 -4.87 6.04
N ALA A 116 -6.74 -4.21 6.96
CA ALA A 116 -7.14 -4.16 8.36
C ALA A 116 -8.24 -3.12 8.59
N ALA A 117 -8.31 -2.08 7.76
CA ALA A 117 -9.32 -1.04 7.87
C ALA A 117 -10.69 -1.52 7.40
N ILE A 118 -10.74 -2.26 6.30
CA ILE A 118 -11.98 -2.84 5.73
C ILE A 118 -11.75 -4.32 5.48
N ARG A 119 -12.17 -5.15 6.41
CA ARG A 119 -12.07 -6.61 6.27
C ARG A 119 -12.90 -7.09 5.07
N GLY A 120 -12.31 -7.95 4.26
CA GLY A 120 -12.90 -8.41 3.00
C GLY A 120 -12.35 -7.69 1.77
N GLU A 121 -11.65 -6.57 1.98
CA GLU A 121 -10.97 -5.82 0.92
C GLU A 121 -9.46 -6.09 0.94
N TRP A 122 -8.80 -5.80 -0.17
CA TRP A 122 -7.39 -6.12 -0.39
C TRP A 122 -6.55 -4.91 -0.71
N ASN A 123 -5.42 -4.79 -0.03
CA ASN A 123 -4.36 -3.86 -0.40
C ASN A 123 -3.35 -4.55 -1.32
N VAL A 124 -2.58 -3.76 -2.02
CA VAL A 124 -1.60 -4.21 -3.00
C VAL A 124 -0.22 -3.71 -2.55
N LEU A 125 0.69 -4.63 -2.30
CA LEU A 125 2.09 -4.31 -2.06
C LEU A 125 2.87 -4.54 -3.33
N LEU A 126 3.75 -3.59 -3.70
CA LEU A 126 4.62 -3.71 -4.87
C LEU A 126 6.07 -3.77 -4.40
N ASN A 127 6.86 -4.63 -5.05
CA ASN A 127 8.28 -4.82 -4.72
C ASN A 127 9.17 -4.10 -5.74
N PRO A 128 9.72 -2.92 -5.40
CA PRO A 128 10.58 -2.18 -6.32
C PRO A 128 11.86 -2.91 -6.72
N ALA A 129 12.28 -3.90 -5.94
CA ALA A 129 13.47 -4.70 -6.25
C ALA A 129 13.20 -5.88 -7.21
N HIS A 130 11.95 -6.17 -7.52
CA HIS A 130 11.60 -7.27 -8.44
C HIS A 130 11.88 -6.89 -9.89
N ALA A 131 12.37 -7.88 -10.68
CA ALA A 131 12.71 -7.64 -12.09
C ALA A 131 11.53 -7.12 -12.92
N ASP A 132 10.31 -7.59 -12.64
CA ASP A 132 9.10 -7.17 -13.37
C ASP A 132 8.51 -5.86 -12.87
N PHE A 133 9.07 -5.24 -11.83
CA PHE A 133 8.55 -3.97 -11.31
C PHE A 133 8.54 -2.87 -12.39
N ALA A 134 9.53 -2.85 -13.27
CA ALA A 134 9.61 -1.88 -14.36
C ALA A 134 8.44 -1.99 -15.37
N ARG A 135 7.72 -3.09 -15.38
CA ARG A 135 6.53 -3.29 -16.22
C ARG A 135 5.25 -2.75 -15.60
N ILE A 136 5.27 -2.44 -14.31
CA ILE A 136 4.13 -1.87 -13.60
C ILE A 136 4.02 -0.39 -13.99
N GLU A 137 2.84 0.02 -14.38
CA GLU A 137 2.59 1.39 -14.82
C GLU A 137 2.04 2.24 -13.68
N PHE A 138 2.53 3.48 -13.60
CA PHE A 138 2.01 4.51 -12.70
C PHE A 138 1.57 5.69 -13.56
N LEU A 139 0.31 6.08 -13.44
CA LEU A 139 -0.24 7.22 -14.17
C LEU A 139 0.08 8.53 -13.44
N ASP A 140 -0.14 9.65 -14.12
CA ASP A 140 0.12 10.96 -13.55
C ASP A 140 -0.76 11.22 -12.32
N PRO A 141 -0.20 11.84 -11.27
CA PRO A 141 -0.97 12.21 -10.09
C PRO A 141 -2.15 13.13 -10.42
N GLN A 142 -3.29 12.87 -9.78
CA GLN A 142 -4.48 13.69 -9.88
C GLN A 142 -4.79 14.32 -8.51
N PRO A 143 -5.27 15.56 -8.44
CA PRO A 143 -5.70 16.16 -7.19
C PRO A 143 -6.72 15.25 -6.48
N PHE A 144 -6.57 15.11 -5.17
CA PHE A 144 -7.49 14.34 -4.33
C PHE A 144 -7.87 15.13 -3.09
N GLU A 145 -9.15 15.16 -2.78
CA GLU A 145 -9.67 15.76 -1.57
C GLU A 145 -10.69 14.84 -0.91
N PHE A 146 -10.64 14.75 0.42
CA PHE A 146 -11.71 14.10 1.18
C PHE A 146 -12.96 14.97 1.20
N ASP A 147 -14.13 14.35 1.19
CA ASP A 147 -15.37 15.04 1.49
C ASP A 147 -15.29 15.59 2.92
N LEU A 148 -15.60 16.87 3.10
CA LEU A 148 -15.51 17.55 4.40
C LEU A 148 -16.38 16.90 5.47
N ARG A 149 -17.44 16.19 5.08
CA ARG A 149 -18.30 15.45 6.01
C ARG A 149 -17.58 14.33 6.75
N MET A 150 -16.46 13.86 6.24
CA MET A 150 -15.65 12.83 6.89
C MET A 150 -14.91 13.34 8.14
N PHE A 151 -14.85 14.66 8.33
CA PHE A 151 -14.12 15.31 9.43
C PHE A 151 -15.02 15.94 10.51
N ARG A 152 -16.30 15.72 10.51
CA ARG A 152 -17.23 16.25 11.49
C ARG A 152 -17.67 15.24 12.54
#